data_bf1eee83e3b686afdc4883ba1738cf2d
#
_entry.id   bf1eee83e3b686afdc4883ba1738cf2d
#
_cell.length_a   1.000
_cell.length_b   1.000
_cell.length_c   1.000
_cell.angle_alpha   90.00
_cell.angle_beta   90.00
_cell.angle_gamma   90.00
#
_symmetry.space_group_name_H-M   'P 1'
#
loop_
_entity.id
_entity.type
_entity.pdbx_description
1 polymer ?
#
loop_
_entity_poly.entity_id
_entity_poly.type
_entity_poly.pdbx_seq_one_letter_code
_entity_poly.pdbx_strand_id
1 'polypeptide(L)'
;MTFRTPLLAVAALALCGAARAADVPAAVSNSPEANASLYGQSVTLPRQAAVCAERIAGYMPRFQKIYDIWLNQNAAQVADGSRFIHEKAKVGGVDADAGMSKLADADSERLRKISIELLAHHCQLMLESMAPTAAD
;
A
#
# COMPACT_ATOMS: atom_id res chain seq x y z
N MET A 1 18.59 70.28 28.41
CA MET A 1 18.34 69.60 27.13
C MET A 1 17.78 68.27 27.40
N THR A 2 16.46 68.12 27.34
CA THR A 2 15.71 66.95 27.70
C THR A 2 15.24 66.21 26.43
N PHE A 3 15.82 65.06 26.13
CA PHE A 3 15.35 64.20 25.06
C PHE A 3 14.30 63.25 25.59
N ARG A 4 13.06 63.39 25.17
CA ARG A 4 11.95 62.49 25.38
C ARG A 4 11.95 61.47 24.27
N THR A 5 12.11 60.21 24.63
CA THR A 5 11.94 59.05 23.77
C THR A 5 10.50 58.54 23.88
N PRO A 6 9.72 58.36 22.81
CA PRO A 6 8.42 57.72 22.92
C PRO A 6 8.57 56.19 22.88
N LEU A 7 7.92 55.54 23.82
CA LEU A 7 7.70 54.09 23.83
C LEU A 7 6.71 53.71 22.71
N LEU A 8 7.17 52.93 21.75
CA LEU A 8 6.34 52.24 20.80
C LEU A 8 5.98 50.87 21.38
N ALA A 9 4.73 50.71 21.80
CA ALA A 9 4.15 49.44 22.19
C ALA A 9 3.80 48.65 20.93
N VAL A 10 4.56 47.61 20.68
CA VAL A 10 4.23 46.63 19.62
C VAL A 10 3.33 45.57 20.25
N ALA A 11 2.04 45.62 19.93
CA ALA A 11 1.09 44.58 20.27
C ALA A 11 1.26 43.43 19.29
N ALA A 12 1.88 42.32 19.75
CA ALA A 12 1.96 41.05 19.03
C ALA A 12 0.62 40.32 19.14
N LEU A 13 -0.18 40.36 18.11
CA LEU A 13 -1.35 39.51 17.95
C LEU A 13 -0.87 38.10 17.58
N ALA A 14 -0.85 37.21 18.60
CA ALA A 14 -0.68 35.76 18.40
C ALA A 14 -1.98 35.21 17.83
N LEU A 15 -2.07 35.07 16.52
CA LEU A 15 -3.08 34.24 15.84
C LEU A 15 -2.67 32.78 15.99
N CYS A 16 -3.12 32.12 17.07
CA CYS A 16 -3.16 30.67 17.15
C CYS A 16 -4.20 30.15 16.14
N GLY A 17 -3.78 29.96 14.90
CA GLY A 17 -4.50 29.16 13.92
C GLY A 17 -4.35 27.70 14.29
N ALA A 18 -5.35 27.14 15.04
CA ALA A 18 -5.50 25.72 15.17
C ALA A 18 -5.83 25.17 13.78
N ALA A 19 -4.80 24.70 13.07
CA ALA A 19 -4.98 23.85 11.90
C ALA A 19 -5.59 22.55 12.42
N ARG A 20 -6.93 22.46 12.36
CA ARG A 20 -7.61 21.17 12.41
C ARG A 20 -7.09 20.40 11.18
N ALA A 21 -6.24 19.39 11.42
CA ALA A 21 -6.08 18.32 10.47
C ALA A 21 -7.47 17.76 10.25
N ALA A 22 -8.08 18.11 9.11
CA ALA A 22 -9.28 17.44 8.67
C ALA A 22 -8.85 15.97 8.50
N ASP A 23 -9.39 15.07 9.31
CA ASP A 23 -9.45 13.65 9.00
C ASP A 23 -10.20 13.55 7.65
N VAL A 24 -9.41 13.55 6.59
CA VAL A 24 -9.90 13.11 5.28
C VAL A 24 -10.03 11.61 5.45
N PRO A 25 -11.26 11.05 5.50
CA PRO A 25 -11.41 9.62 5.42
C PRO A 25 -10.66 9.22 4.15
N ALA A 26 -9.75 8.25 4.27
CA ALA A 26 -9.07 7.71 3.11
C ALA A 26 -10.18 7.14 2.20
N ALA A 27 -10.70 7.99 1.33
CA ALA A 27 -11.59 7.58 0.27
C ALA A 27 -10.78 6.55 -0.50
N VAL A 28 -11.23 5.29 -0.47
CA VAL A 28 -10.65 4.24 -1.31
C VAL A 28 -10.67 4.80 -2.72
N SER A 29 -9.51 5.20 -3.20
CA SER A 29 -9.38 5.84 -4.50
C SER A 29 -9.74 4.79 -5.54
N ASN A 30 -10.91 4.91 -6.17
CA ASN A 30 -11.32 4.07 -7.30
C ASN A 30 -10.67 4.56 -8.62
N SER A 31 -9.47 5.14 -8.54
CA SER A 31 -8.75 5.52 -9.74
C SER A 31 -8.23 4.28 -10.49
N PRO A 32 -8.07 4.35 -11.82
CA PRO A 32 -7.51 3.26 -12.60
C PRO A 32 -6.14 2.80 -12.10
N GLU A 33 -5.31 3.73 -11.61
CA GLU A 33 -3.99 3.46 -11.05
C GLU A 33 -4.07 2.73 -9.70
N ALA A 34 -5.02 3.11 -8.84
CA ALA A 34 -5.26 2.41 -7.58
C ALA A 34 -5.75 0.98 -7.83
N ASN A 35 -6.66 0.80 -8.78
CA ASN A 35 -7.13 -0.51 -9.20
C ASN A 35 -6.00 -1.36 -9.81
N ALA A 36 -5.12 -0.75 -10.63
CA ALA A 36 -3.93 -1.41 -11.16
C ALA A 36 -2.99 -1.90 -10.06
N SER A 37 -2.84 -1.13 -8.97
CA SER A 37 -2.07 -1.55 -7.80
C SER A 37 -2.68 -2.77 -7.12
N LEU A 38 -4.01 -2.82 -6.94
CA LEU A 38 -4.70 -3.98 -6.38
C LEU A 38 -4.56 -5.23 -7.28
N TYR A 39 -4.64 -5.07 -8.60
CA TYR A 39 -4.33 -6.15 -9.53
C TYR A 39 -2.89 -6.63 -9.37
N GLY A 40 -1.92 -5.72 -9.31
CA GLY A 40 -0.52 -6.06 -9.05
C GLY A 40 -0.35 -6.88 -7.76
N GLN A 41 -1.01 -6.47 -6.68
CA GLN A 41 -1.00 -7.19 -5.41
C GLN A 41 -1.62 -8.58 -5.55
N SER A 42 -2.73 -8.75 -6.28
CA SER A 42 -3.37 -10.05 -6.48
C SER A 42 -2.45 -11.06 -7.19
N VAL A 43 -1.51 -10.60 -8.01
CA VAL A 43 -0.52 -11.45 -8.69
C VAL A 43 0.71 -11.69 -7.81
N THR A 44 1.19 -10.69 -7.07
CA THR A 44 2.46 -10.77 -6.34
C THR A 44 2.31 -11.41 -4.97
N LEU A 45 1.23 -11.14 -4.23
CA LEU A 45 1.03 -11.64 -2.86
C LEU A 45 1.09 -13.16 -2.74
N PRO A 46 0.44 -13.96 -3.61
CA PRO A 46 0.52 -15.43 -3.52
C PRO A 46 1.95 -15.96 -3.70
N ARG A 47 2.76 -15.33 -4.56
CA ARG A 47 4.15 -15.74 -4.79
C ARG A 47 5.05 -15.36 -3.63
N GLN A 48 4.87 -14.18 -3.05
CA GLN A 48 5.57 -13.78 -1.83
C GLN A 48 5.18 -14.67 -0.64
N ALA A 49 3.90 -15.03 -0.53
CA ALA A 49 3.42 -15.95 0.50
C ALA A 49 4.04 -17.34 0.40
N ALA A 50 4.31 -17.83 -0.82
CA ALA A 50 5.03 -19.07 -1.01
C ALA A 50 6.44 -19.01 -0.41
N VAL A 51 7.17 -17.89 -0.60
CA VAL A 51 8.49 -17.68 0.01
C VAL A 51 8.39 -17.61 1.54
N CYS A 52 7.37 -16.93 2.08
CA CYS A 52 7.13 -16.94 3.52
C CYS A 52 6.90 -18.34 4.06
N ALA A 53 6.12 -19.17 3.34
CA ALA A 53 5.80 -20.54 3.74
C ALA A 53 7.00 -21.50 3.65
N GLU A 54 7.98 -21.24 2.78
CA GLU A 54 9.23 -22.02 2.71
C GLU A 54 10.01 -21.96 4.04
N ARG A 55 9.87 -20.87 4.82
CA ARG A 55 10.70 -20.62 5.99
C ARG A 55 9.92 -20.38 7.29
N ILE A 56 8.58 -20.22 7.21
CA ILE A 56 7.70 -19.97 8.37
C ILE A 56 6.60 -21.02 8.41
N ALA A 57 6.70 -21.94 9.37
CA ALA A 57 5.72 -23.02 9.53
C ALA A 57 4.30 -22.46 9.76
N GLY A 58 3.31 -23.05 9.10
CA GLY A 58 1.90 -22.68 9.25
C GLY A 58 1.52 -21.33 8.61
N TYR A 59 2.41 -20.71 7.84
CA TYR A 59 2.13 -19.42 7.20
C TYR A 59 1.06 -19.53 6.12
N MET A 60 1.17 -20.50 5.20
CA MET A 60 0.27 -20.63 4.05
C MET A 60 -1.22 -20.73 4.40
N PRO A 61 -1.66 -21.55 5.37
CA PRO A 61 -3.07 -21.62 5.76
C PRO A 61 -3.61 -20.29 6.31
N ARG A 62 -2.78 -19.52 7.03
CA ARG A 62 -3.15 -18.18 7.53
C ARG A 62 -3.27 -17.19 6.40
N PHE A 63 -2.30 -17.19 5.48
CA PHE A 63 -2.32 -16.35 4.29
C PHE A 63 -3.58 -16.63 3.46
N GLN A 64 -3.85 -17.88 3.10
CA GLN A 64 -4.96 -18.25 2.24
C GLN A 64 -6.29 -17.71 2.78
N LYS A 65 -6.54 -17.90 4.09
CA LYS A 65 -7.78 -17.43 4.74
C LYS A 65 -7.96 -15.92 4.62
N ILE A 66 -6.89 -15.14 4.85
CA ILE A 66 -6.94 -13.66 4.79
C ILE A 66 -7.01 -13.19 3.35
N TYR A 67 -6.23 -13.80 2.45
CA TYR A 67 -6.19 -13.47 1.04
C TYR A 67 -7.52 -13.70 0.33
N ASP A 68 -8.22 -14.80 0.62
CA ASP A 68 -9.53 -15.08 0.03
C ASP A 68 -10.57 -14.01 0.42
N ILE A 69 -10.54 -13.55 1.67
CA ILE A 69 -11.41 -12.45 2.12
C ILE A 69 -11.04 -11.15 1.39
N TRP A 70 -9.74 -10.81 1.37
CA TRP A 70 -9.25 -9.62 0.70
C TRP A 70 -9.58 -9.60 -0.79
N LEU A 71 -9.36 -10.72 -1.48
CA LEU A 71 -9.65 -10.85 -2.91
C LEU A 71 -11.15 -10.69 -3.20
N ASN A 72 -12.02 -11.28 -2.38
CA ASN A 72 -13.47 -11.12 -2.52
C ASN A 72 -13.91 -9.67 -2.32
N GLN A 73 -13.33 -8.97 -1.33
CA GLN A 73 -13.65 -7.56 -1.05
C GLN A 73 -13.17 -6.62 -2.17
N ASN A 74 -12.10 -6.96 -2.88
CA ASN A 74 -11.49 -6.13 -3.92
C ASN A 74 -11.74 -6.67 -5.35
N ALA A 75 -12.60 -7.65 -5.54
CA ALA A 75 -12.75 -8.37 -6.81
C ALA A 75 -13.05 -7.45 -8.00
N ALA A 76 -13.92 -6.47 -7.84
CA ALA A 76 -14.28 -5.52 -8.90
C ALA A 76 -13.07 -4.63 -9.25
N GLN A 77 -12.37 -4.09 -8.26
CA GLN A 77 -11.21 -3.22 -8.45
C GLN A 77 -10.04 -3.99 -9.09
N VAL A 78 -9.81 -5.24 -8.67
CA VAL A 78 -8.81 -6.13 -9.26
C VAL A 78 -9.11 -6.38 -10.74
N ALA A 79 -10.38 -6.65 -11.09
CA ALA A 79 -10.79 -6.85 -12.49
C ALA A 79 -10.61 -5.57 -13.33
N ASP A 80 -10.97 -4.41 -12.78
CA ASP A 80 -10.79 -3.11 -13.45
C ASP A 80 -9.29 -2.78 -13.63
N GLY A 81 -8.49 -3.05 -12.60
CA GLY A 81 -7.04 -2.88 -12.66
C GLY A 81 -6.38 -3.77 -13.70
N SER A 82 -6.81 -5.03 -13.79
CA SER A 82 -6.36 -5.95 -14.83
C SER A 82 -6.65 -5.41 -16.23
N ARG A 83 -7.88 -4.96 -16.48
CA ARG A 83 -8.23 -4.35 -17.78
C ARG A 83 -7.35 -3.15 -18.11
N PHE A 84 -7.18 -2.24 -17.13
CA PHE A 84 -6.35 -1.05 -17.31
C PHE A 84 -4.90 -1.41 -17.69
N ILE A 85 -4.29 -2.35 -16.99
CA ILE A 85 -2.91 -2.80 -17.27
C ILE A 85 -2.80 -3.44 -18.63
N HIS A 86 -3.75 -4.32 -19.03
CA HIS A 86 -3.74 -4.96 -20.35
C HIS A 86 -3.93 -3.95 -21.49
N GLU A 87 -4.81 -2.96 -21.33
CA GLU A 87 -4.99 -1.89 -22.32
C GLU A 87 -3.71 -1.06 -22.48
N LYS A 88 -3.05 -0.67 -21.39
CA LYS A 88 -1.77 0.05 -21.43
C LYS A 88 -0.66 -0.78 -22.07
N ALA A 89 -0.55 -2.05 -21.70
CA ALA A 89 0.43 -2.97 -22.27
C ALA A 89 0.24 -3.16 -23.78
N LYS A 90 -1.02 -3.29 -24.23
CA LYS A 90 -1.35 -3.39 -25.65
C LYS A 90 -0.89 -2.17 -26.45
N VAL A 91 -1.10 -0.95 -25.92
CA VAL A 91 -0.61 0.29 -26.52
C VAL A 91 0.92 0.30 -26.61
N GLY A 92 1.60 -0.20 -25.58
CA GLY A 92 3.06 -0.31 -25.52
C GLY A 92 3.65 -1.50 -26.30
N GLY A 93 2.82 -2.37 -26.89
CA GLY A 93 3.27 -3.58 -27.61
C GLY A 93 3.94 -4.62 -26.71
N VAL A 94 3.57 -4.68 -25.42
CA VAL A 94 4.13 -5.59 -24.43
C VAL A 94 3.07 -6.57 -23.90
N ASP A 95 3.53 -7.72 -23.40
CA ASP A 95 2.68 -8.71 -22.73
C ASP A 95 2.53 -8.35 -21.26
N ALA A 96 1.32 -8.01 -20.84
CA ALA A 96 1.01 -7.62 -19.47
C ALA A 96 1.26 -8.76 -18.46
N ASP A 97 0.82 -9.97 -18.79
CA ASP A 97 0.90 -11.12 -17.90
C ASP A 97 2.34 -11.58 -17.71
N ALA A 98 3.12 -11.61 -18.80
CA ALA A 98 4.55 -11.89 -18.74
C ALA A 98 5.30 -10.83 -17.91
N GLY A 99 4.96 -9.55 -18.07
CA GLY A 99 5.53 -8.45 -17.29
C GLY A 99 5.23 -8.57 -15.80
N MET A 100 3.97 -8.81 -15.44
CA MET A 100 3.54 -8.99 -14.05
C MET A 100 4.17 -10.24 -13.41
N SER A 101 4.23 -11.35 -14.16
CA SER A 101 4.88 -12.58 -13.71
C SER A 101 6.36 -12.34 -13.39
N LYS A 102 7.08 -11.69 -14.29
CA LYS A 102 8.50 -11.37 -14.10
C LYS A 102 8.75 -10.47 -12.88
N LEU A 103 7.86 -9.48 -12.66
CA LEU A 103 7.94 -8.62 -11.48
C LEU A 103 7.75 -9.43 -10.18
N ALA A 104 6.72 -10.27 -10.14
CA ALA A 104 6.43 -11.11 -8.98
C ALA A 104 7.55 -12.12 -8.68
N ASP A 105 8.19 -12.68 -9.71
CA ASP A 105 9.33 -13.58 -9.56
C ASP A 105 10.55 -12.83 -9.02
N ALA A 106 10.83 -11.62 -9.50
CA ALA A 106 11.94 -10.79 -9.02
C ALA A 106 11.76 -10.41 -7.54
N ASP A 107 10.53 -10.08 -7.12
CA ASP A 107 10.23 -9.79 -5.71
C ASP A 107 10.41 -11.03 -4.83
N SER A 108 9.94 -12.20 -5.28
CA SER A 108 10.11 -13.46 -4.58
C SER A 108 11.59 -13.83 -4.40
N GLU A 109 12.40 -13.67 -5.44
CA GLU A 109 13.83 -13.90 -5.37
C GLU A 109 14.56 -12.95 -4.40
N ARG A 110 14.10 -11.69 -4.31
CA ARG A 110 14.62 -10.73 -3.34
C ARG A 110 14.29 -11.17 -1.91
N LEU A 111 13.06 -11.61 -1.66
CA LEU A 111 12.63 -12.10 -0.35
C LEU A 111 13.40 -13.34 0.11
N ARG A 112 13.77 -14.26 -0.80
CA ARG A 112 14.58 -15.43 -0.45
C ARG A 112 15.97 -15.08 0.06
N LYS A 113 16.50 -13.91 -0.29
CA LYS A 113 17.87 -13.47 0.03
C LYS A 113 18.01 -12.70 1.34
N ILE A 114 16.90 -12.27 1.95
CA ILE A 114 16.93 -11.52 3.21
C ILE A 114 17.03 -12.46 4.42
N SER A 115 17.41 -11.91 5.58
CA SER A 115 17.47 -12.68 6.83
C SER A 115 16.10 -13.19 7.25
N ILE A 116 16.06 -14.22 8.10
CA ILE A 116 14.78 -14.79 8.57
C ILE A 116 13.98 -13.77 9.38
N GLU A 117 14.63 -12.90 10.14
CA GLU A 117 13.98 -11.86 10.94
C GLU A 117 13.30 -10.83 10.04
N LEU A 118 13.99 -10.35 9.01
CA LEU A 118 13.41 -9.42 8.03
C LEU A 118 12.29 -10.06 7.22
N LEU A 119 12.46 -11.33 6.83
CA LEU A 119 11.40 -12.07 6.14
C LEU A 119 10.17 -12.23 7.02
N ALA A 120 10.33 -12.63 8.29
CA ALA A 120 9.22 -12.81 9.22
C ALA A 120 8.45 -11.50 9.43
N HIS A 121 9.16 -10.38 9.55
CA HIS A 121 8.54 -9.06 9.64
C HIS A 121 7.76 -8.70 8.36
N HIS A 122 8.37 -8.89 7.19
CA HIS A 122 7.70 -8.66 5.90
C HIS A 122 6.42 -9.50 5.76
N CYS A 123 6.51 -10.81 6.08
CA CYS A 123 5.38 -11.73 5.98
C CYS A 123 4.24 -11.35 6.94
N GLN A 124 4.57 -10.85 8.14
CA GLN A 124 3.59 -10.37 9.08
C GLN A 124 2.89 -9.08 8.57
N LEU A 125 3.64 -8.10 8.09
CA LEU A 125 3.08 -6.88 7.51
C LEU A 125 2.18 -7.18 6.30
N MET A 126 2.54 -8.17 5.50
CA MET A 126 1.73 -8.60 4.36
C MET A 126 0.35 -9.11 4.82
N LEU A 127 0.28 -9.92 5.88
CA LEU A 127 -1.01 -10.36 6.45
C LEU A 127 -1.81 -9.19 7.02
N GLU A 128 -1.16 -8.29 7.72
CA GLU A 128 -1.80 -7.11 8.33
C GLU A 128 -2.37 -6.16 7.28
N SER A 129 -1.68 -5.97 6.16
CA SER A 129 -2.14 -5.10 5.08
C SER A 129 -3.40 -5.58 4.37
N MET A 130 -3.66 -6.89 4.42
CA MET A 130 -4.86 -7.51 3.84
C MET A 130 -5.98 -7.72 4.86
N ALA A 131 -5.68 -7.59 6.16
CA ALA A 131 -6.68 -7.80 7.20
C ALA A 131 -7.82 -6.78 7.03
N PRO A 132 -9.09 -7.22 7.14
CA PRO A 132 -10.20 -6.29 7.11
C PRO A 132 -10.02 -5.27 8.25
N THR A 133 -10.12 -3.98 7.90
CA THR A 133 -10.21 -2.92 8.92
C THR A 133 -11.40 -3.24 9.79
N ALA A 134 -11.18 -3.34 11.11
CA ALA A 134 -12.29 -3.48 12.05
C ALA A 134 -13.26 -2.32 11.77
N ALA A 135 -14.47 -2.66 11.35
CA ALA A 135 -15.55 -1.67 11.26
C ALA A 135 -15.87 -1.25 12.69
N ASP A 136 -15.56 0.00 13.03
CA ASP A 136 -15.99 0.65 14.26
C ASP A 136 -17.52 0.84 14.26
#